data_d6176fcc056a40d8d8f7261864b07c13
#
_entry.id   d6176fcc056a40d8d8f7261864b07c13
#
_cell.length_a   1.000
_cell.length_b   1.000
_cell.length_c   1.000
_cell.angle_alpha   90.00
_cell.angle_beta   90.00
_cell.angle_gamma   90.00
#
_symmetry.space_group_name_H-M   'P 1'
#
loop_
_entity.id
_entity.type
_entity.pdbx_description
1 polymer ?
#
loop_
_entity_poly.entity_id
_entity_poly.type
_entity_poly.pdbx_seq_one_letter_code
_entity_poly.pdbx_strand_id
1 'polypeptide(L)'
;KGGHKTAYLWEEVLVKDSWMDILGRFTHLETKEIAVDGRKVRKETMIFPRYHQLDSVRKLAEDALKSGSGKNYLIQHSAGSGKSNSIAWLAYRLAGIHDASDKRIFDGVIVITDRLVLDQQLQETIYQFEHKTGVVEKIDKDSNQLAQSLTSGTNIIITTLQKFGFVLDKVKGLPARNYAVIVDEAHSSQGGEMAGDLKRALMVPDDGEVEDGLREMMKARGPQKNLSFFAFTATPKAKTLEAFGQKGPDGKPEPFHLYSMRQAIEEGFIHDVLINYTTYQSFY
;
A
#
# COMPACT_ATOMS: atom_id res chain seq x y z
N LYS A 1 1.29 29.60 -13.45
CA LYS A 1 2.55 29.72 -12.72
C LYS A 1 3.66 29.68 -13.76
N GLY A 2 4.35 30.81 -14.00
CA GLY A 2 5.40 30.95 -15.03
C GLY A 2 6.79 30.65 -14.47
N GLY A 3 6.99 29.48 -13.86
CA GLY A 3 8.27 29.07 -13.30
C GLY A 3 9.03 28.10 -14.18
N HIS A 4 10.32 27.90 -13.90
CA HIS A 4 11.11 26.82 -14.49
C HIS A 4 10.45 25.44 -14.20
N LYS A 5 10.62 24.47 -15.12
CA LYS A 5 10.06 23.11 -14.94
C LYS A 5 10.46 22.43 -13.63
N THR A 6 11.59 22.83 -13.04
CA THR A 6 12.12 22.32 -11.77
C THR A 6 11.82 23.22 -10.57
N ALA A 7 11.00 24.26 -10.73
CA ALA A 7 10.73 25.23 -9.66
C ALA A 7 10.15 24.58 -8.40
N TYR A 8 9.35 23.52 -8.55
CA TYR A 8 8.81 22.76 -7.44
C TYR A 8 9.88 22.26 -6.46
N LEU A 9 11.13 22.04 -6.96
CA LEU A 9 12.22 21.54 -6.12
C LEU A 9 12.55 22.51 -4.98
N TRP A 10 12.69 23.79 -5.28
CA TRP A 10 12.99 24.81 -4.26
C TRP A 10 11.75 25.50 -3.69
N GLU A 11 10.64 25.52 -4.42
CA GLU A 11 9.40 26.12 -3.93
C GLU A 11 8.61 25.19 -2.99
N GLU A 12 8.73 23.86 -3.15
CA GLU A 12 7.93 22.89 -2.40
C GLU A 12 8.79 21.84 -1.67
N VAL A 13 9.81 21.26 -2.32
CA VAL A 13 10.59 20.15 -1.73
C VAL A 13 11.64 20.64 -0.75
N LEU A 14 12.43 21.66 -1.12
CA LEU A 14 13.56 22.17 -0.33
C LEU A 14 13.17 23.25 0.68
N VAL A 15 11.89 23.63 0.79
CA VAL A 15 11.46 24.51 1.88
C VAL A 15 11.65 23.79 3.22
N LYS A 16 12.02 24.55 4.26
CA LYS A 16 12.48 24.02 5.55
C LYS A 16 11.60 22.89 6.11
N ASP A 17 10.30 23.12 6.22
CA ASP A 17 9.39 22.15 6.84
C ASP A 17 9.22 20.88 5.98
N SER A 18 9.15 21.05 4.66
CA SER A 18 9.12 19.92 3.73
C SER A 18 10.41 19.11 3.78
N TRP A 19 11.57 19.79 3.81
CA TRP A 19 12.87 19.15 3.88
C TRP A 19 13.06 18.38 5.19
N MET A 20 12.67 18.96 6.31
CA MET A 20 12.70 18.28 7.62
C MET A 20 11.75 17.08 7.66
N ASP A 21 10.57 17.18 7.06
CA ASP A 21 9.64 16.05 6.93
C ASP A 21 10.24 14.91 6.07
N ILE A 22 10.90 15.26 4.95
CA ILE A 22 11.58 14.27 4.10
C ILE A 22 12.70 13.56 4.85
N LEU A 23 13.61 14.32 5.48
CA LEU A 23 14.72 13.76 6.23
C LEU A 23 14.28 12.90 7.42
N GLY A 24 13.27 13.35 8.15
CA GLY A 24 12.81 12.66 9.35
C GLY A 24 11.88 11.47 9.13
N ARG A 25 11.24 11.38 7.96
CA ARG A 25 10.15 10.40 7.76
C ARG A 25 10.20 9.62 6.45
N PHE A 26 10.97 10.07 5.46
CA PHE A 26 11.03 9.42 4.16
C PHE A 26 12.42 8.86 3.84
N THR A 27 13.50 9.46 4.33
CA THR A 27 14.83 8.93 4.08
C THR A 27 15.14 7.78 5.03
N HIS A 28 15.73 6.71 4.49
CA HIS A 28 16.23 5.60 5.28
C HIS A 28 17.43 4.93 4.60
N LEU A 29 18.22 4.19 5.37
CA LEU A 29 19.36 3.45 4.89
C LEU A 29 18.95 2.00 4.63
N GLU A 30 18.81 1.64 3.35
CA GLU A 30 18.59 0.26 2.95
C GLU A 30 19.88 -0.51 2.98
N THR A 31 19.93 -1.63 3.70
CA THR A 31 21.07 -2.52 3.77
C THR A 31 20.73 -3.84 3.07
N LYS A 32 21.53 -4.22 2.08
CA LYS A 32 21.39 -5.51 1.37
C LYS A 32 22.71 -6.27 1.35
N GLU A 33 22.67 -7.60 1.54
CA GLU A 33 23.78 -8.47 1.25
C GLU A 33 23.78 -8.81 -0.24
N ILE A 34 24.86 -8.49 -0.93
CA ILE A 34 25.08 -8.86 -2.34
C ILE A 34 26.28 -9.79 -2.46
N ALA A 35 26.21 -10.76 -3.37
CA ALA A 35 27.35 -11.61 -3.69
C ALA A 35 28.24 -10.88 -4.72
N VAL A 36 29.48 -10.59 -4.33
CA VAL A 36 30.52 -10.06 -5.24
C VAL A 36 31.69 -11.04 -5.20
N ASP A 37 32.05 -11.62 -6.32
CA ASP A 37 33.13 -12.61 -6.45
C ASP A 37 33.04 -13.78 -5.44
N GLY A 38 31.79 -14.28 -5.20
CA GLY A 38 31.55 -15.37 -4.26
C GLY A 38 31.60 -14.99 -2.78
N ARG A 39 31.82 -13.72 -2.46
CA ARG A 39 31.81 -13.18 -1.09
C ARG A 39 30.54 -12.35 -0.85
N LYS A 40 29.96 -12.50 0.33
CA LYS A 40 28.85 -11.64 0.77
C LYS A 40 29.41 -10.27 1.15
N VAL A 41 28.93 -9.24 0.48
CA VAL A 41 29.28 -7.84 0.76
C VAL A 41 28.02 -7.11 1.17
N ARG A 42 28.11 -6.35 2.27
CA ARG A 42 27.03 -5.47 2.71
C ARG A 42 27.03 -4.20 1.86
N LYS A 43 25.94 -3.98 1.12
CA LYS A 43 25.70 -2.75 0.36
C LYS A 43 24.68 -1.89 1.12
N GLU A 44 25.05 -0.65 1.36
CA GLU A 44 24.18 0.35 1.95
C GLU A 44 23.78 1.37 0.90
N THR A 45 22.49 1.67 0.83
CA THR A 45 21.92 2.63 -0.13
C THR A 45 20.97 3.55 0.59
N MET A 46 21.22 4.87 0.52
CA MET A 46 20.27 5.85 1.02
C MET A 46 19.06 5.90 0.08
N ILE A 47 17.90 5.59 0.61
CA ILE A 47 16.63 5.67 -0.11
C ILE A 47 16.03 7.06 0.13
N PHE A 48 15.65 7.69 -0.98
CA PHE A 48 15.00 9.00 -1.02
C PHE A 48 13.70 8.87 -1.82
N PRO A 49 12.59 9.50 -1.39
CA PRO A 49 11.32 9.36 -2.09
C PRO A 49 11.35 10.05 -3.45
N ARG A 50 10.80 9.38 -4.46
CA ARG A 50 10.49 10.03 -5.74
C ARG A 50 9.31 10.96 -5.54
N TYR A 51 9.16 11.96 -6.41
CA TYR A 51 8.14 12.99 -6.24
C TYR A 51 6.71 12.40 -6.13
N HIS A 52 6.36 11.44 -6.98
CA HIS A 52 5.02 10.82 -6.95
C HIS A 52 4.78 10.00 -5.68
N GLN A 53 5.82 9.42 -5.08
CA GLN A 53 5.74 8.70 -3.80
C GLN A 53 5.52 9.71 -2.65
N LEU A 54 6.31 10.77 -2.64
CA LEU A 54 6.20 11.86 -1.64
C LEU A 54 4.81 12.51 -1.71
N ASP A 55 4.38 12.88 -2.91
CA ASP A 55 3.10 13.55 -3.16
C ASP A 55 1.91 12.66 -2.75
N SER A 56 1.91 11.38 -3.17
CA SER A 56 0.83 10.45 -2.83
C SER A 56 0.74 10.20 -1.32
N VAL A 57 1.84 9.93 -0.65
CA VAL A 57 1.85 9.65 0.80
C VAL A 57 1.41 10.86 1.60
N ARG A 58 1.86 12.06 1.23
CA ARG A 58 1.45 13.31 1.89
C ARG A 58 -0.02 13.60 1.70
N LYS A 59 -0.53 13.51 0.48
CA LYS A 59 -1.96 13.75 0.16
C LYS A 59 -2.87 12.76 0.88
N LEU A 60 -2.50 11.46 0.88
CA LEU A 60 -3.25 10.42 1.57
C LEU A 60 -3.30 10.66 3.08
N ALA A 61 -2.16 10.98 3.68
CA ALA A 61 -2.08 11.26 5.11
C ALA A 61 -2.87 12.51 5.50
N GLU A 62 -2.77 13.59 4.71
CA GLU A 62 -3.50 14.82 4.93
C GLU A 62 -5.01 14.63 4.80
N ASP A 63 -5.46 13.91 3.76
CA ASP A 63 -6.89 13.64 3.56
C ASP A 63 -7.43 12.69 4.64
N ALA A 64 -6.66 11.68 5.05
CA ALA A 64 -7.03 10.79 6.15
C ALA A 64 -7.14 11.54 7.50
N LEU A 65 -6.25 12.50 7.75
CA LEU A 65 -6.33 13.39 8.92
C LEU A 65 -7.62 14.22 8.92
N LYS A 66 -8.02 14.74 7.76
CA LYS A 66 -9.23 15.56 7.61
C LYS A 66 -10.52 14.75 7.67
N SER A 67 -10.52 13.57 7.05
CA SER A 67 -11.72 12.73 6.87
C SER A 67 -11.97 11.78 8.03
N GLY A 68 -10.93 11.46 8.81
CA GLY A 68 -11.00 10.40 9.81
C GLY A 68 -11.02 9.00 9.18
N SER A 69 -11.52 8.02 9.95
CA SER A 69 -11.70 6.63 9.48
C SER A 69 -13.00 6.49 8.65
N GLY A 70 -13.04 5.44 7.81
CA GLY A 70 -14.23 5.06 7.03
C GLY A 70 -14.19 5.45 5.55
N LYS A 71 -13.15 6.17 5.08
CA LYS A 71 -12.97 6.55 3.68
C LYS A 71 -12.02 5.58 2.98
N ASN A 72 -12.34 5.26 1.71
CA ASN A 72 -11.52 4.41 0.85
C ASN A 72 -10.71 5.25 -0.15
N TYR A 73 -9.52 4.74 -0.50
CA TYR A 73 -8.58 5.39 -1.41
C TYR A 73 -8.04 4.39 -2.42
N LEU A 74 -8.05 4.76 -3.70
CA LEU A 74 -7.39 4.02 -4.77
C LEU A 74 -6.12 4.75 -5.21
N ILE A 75 -5.00 4.06 -5.17
CA ILE A 75 -3.70 4.57 -5.60
C ILE A 75 -3.27 3.79 -6.84
N GLN A 76 -3.41 4.41 -8.01
CA GLN A 76 -2.99 3.81 -9.26
C GLN A 76 -1.57 4.24 -9.60
N HIS A 77 -0.61 3.39 -9.31
CA HIS A 77 0.80 3.60 -9.63
C HIS A 77 1.31 2.48 -10.53
N SER A 78 2.03 2.82 -11.60
CA SER A 78 2.55 1.86 -12.57
C SER A 78 3.41 0.77 -11.94
N ALA A 79 3.57 -0.36 -12.61
CA ALA A 79 4.59 -1.35 -12.26
C ALA A 79 5.97 -0.67 -12.27
N GLY A 80 6.87 -1.08 -11.37
CA GLY A 80 8.22 -0.50 -11.26
C GLY A 80 8.29 0.91 -10.63
N SER A 81 7.15 1.52 -10.25
CA SER A 81 7.12 2.85 -9.62
C SER A 81 7.62 2.89 -8.17
N GLY A 82 7.94 1.72 -7.57
CA GLY A 82 8.36 1.63 -6.17
C GLY A 82 7.19 1.67 -5.18
N LYS A 83 6.08 1.02 -5.50
CA LYS A 83 4.89 0.92 -4.63
C LYS A 83 5.20 0.43 -3.21
N SER A 84 6.11 -0.55 -3.07
CA SER A 84 6.49 -1.10 -1.76
C SER A 84 7.01 -0.03 -0.79
N ASN A 85 7.86 0.89 -1.28
CA ASN A 85 8.31 2.02 -0.47
C ASN A 85 7.17 2.98 -0.13
N SER A 86 6.27 3.27 -1.09
CA SER A 86 5.10 4.12 -0.85
C SER A 86 4.19 3.52 0.23
N ILE A 87 3.98 2.19 0.19
CA ILE A 87 3.20 1.44 1.18
C ILE A 87 3.87 1.52 2.56
N ALA A 88 5.19 1.30 2.63
CA ALA A 88 5.93 1.39 3.88
C ALA A 88 5.82 2.79 4.50
N TRP A 89 6.13 3.85 3.74
CA TRP A 89 5.99 5.23 4.21
C TRP A 89 4.57 5.56 4.66
N LEU A 90 3.57 5.12 3.88
CA LEU A 90 2.17 5.34 4.24
C LEU A 90 1.79 4.62 5.53
N ALA A 91 2.22 3.36 5.71
CA ALA A 91 1.93 2.59 6.92
C ALA A 91 2.46 3.29 8.18
N TYR A 92 3.72 3.73 8.17
CA TYR A 92 4.29 4.48 9.29
C TYR A 92 3.64 5.83 9.49
N ARG A 93 3.29 6.52 8.41
CA ARG A 93 2.60 7.81 8.48
C ARG A 93 1.23 7.67 9.13
N LEU A 94 0.42 6.70 8.67
CA LEU A 94 -0.92 6.45 9.21
C LEU A 94 -0.89 5.97 10.66
N ALA A 95 0.09 5.15 11.03
CA ALA A 95 0.27 4.70 12.42
C ALA A 95 0.61 5.82 13.41
N GLY A 96 1.14 6.94 12.91
CA GLY A 96 1.53 8.10 13.71
C GLY A 96 0.65 9.34 13.54
N ILE A 97 -0.48 9.27 12.84
CA ILE A 97 -1.36 10.43 12.66
C ILE A 97 -2.22 10.66 13.90
N HIS A 98 -2.19 11.89 14.41
CA HIS A 98 -3.03 12.36 15.52
C HIS A 98 -3.84 13.58 15.08
N ASP A 99 -5.04 13.70 15.60
CA ASP A 99 -5.88 14.89 15.43
C ASP A 99 -5.39 16.08 16.30
N ALA A 100 -6.08 17.19 16.21
CA ALA A 100 -5.74 18.40 16.98
C ALA A 100 -5.86 18.21 18.51
N SER A 101 -6.52 17.14 18.97
CA SER A 101 -6.67 16.77 20.40
C SER A 101 -5.64 15.71 20.81
N ASP A 102 -4.61 15.47 20.00
CA ASP A 102 -3.58 14.43 20.18
C ASP A 102 -4.14 12.99 20.25
N LYS A 103 -5.32 12.77 19.67
CA LYS A 103 -5.94 11.45 19.55
C LYS A 103 -5.54 10.81 18.22
N ARG A 104 -5.12 9.55 18.24
CA ARG A 104 -4.83 8.79 17.02
C ARG A 104 -6.06 8.70 16.12
N ILE A 105 -5.87 8.90 14.81
CA ILE A 105 -6.91 8.66 13.80
C ILE A 105 -7.10 7.16 13.61
N PHE A 106 -6.00 6.40 13.56
CA PHE A 106 -6.00 4.94 13.45
C PHE A 106 -5.30 4.31 14.64
N ASP A 107 -5.96 3.36 15.27
CA ASP A 107 -5.41 2.57 16.39
C ASP A 107 -4.43 1.50 15.92
N GLY A 108 -4.49 1.14 14.62
CA GLY A 108 -3.57 0.23 13.97
C GLY A 108 -3.65 0.31 12.45
N VAL A 109 -2.57 -0.11 11.80
CA VAL A 109 -2.44 -0.20 10.35
C VAL A 109 -2.23 -1.66 9.98
N ILE A 110 -3.04 -2.17 9.05
CA ILE A 110 -2.98 -3.56 8.58
C ILE A 110 -2.51 -3.51 7.13
N VAL A 111 -1.36 -4.11 6.84
CA VAL A 111 -0.83 -4.24 5.48
C VAL A 111 -1.13 -5.63 4.97
N ILE A 112 -1.89 -5.70 3.88
CA ILE A 112 -2.30 -6.95 3.23
C ILE A 112 -1.48 -7.15 1.97
N THR A 113 -0.84 -8.31 1.86
CA THR A 113 -0.08 -8.73 0.69
C THR A 113 -0.74 -9.95 0.04
N ASP A 114 -0.61 -10.07 -1.28
CA ASP A 114 -1.24 -11.18 -2.03
C ASP A 114 -0.32 -12.40 -2.15
N ARG A 115 1.00 -12.22 -2.25
CA ARG A 115 1.94 -13.31 -2.54
C ARG A 115 3.00 -13.48 -1.46
N LEU A 116 3.22 -14.73 -1.04
CA LEU A 116 4.25 -15.11 -0.08
C LEU A 116 5.67 -14.63 -0.45
N VAL A 117 6.03 -14.57 -1.73
CA VAL A 117 7.35 -14.14 -2.19
C VAL A 117 7.50 -12.61 -2.26
N LEU A 118 6.47 -11.89 -2.73
CA LEU A 118 6.43 -10.42 -2.69
C LEU A 118 6.23 -9.90 -1.27
N ASP A 119 5.59 -10.72 -0.43
CA ASP A 119 5.43 -10.51 1.00
C ASP A 119 6.79 -10.31 1.69
N GLN A 120 7.82 -11.11 1.38
CA GLN A 120 9.15 -10.93 1.95
C GLN A 120 9.77 -9.57 1.60
N GLN A 121 9.72 -9.14 0.34
CA GLN A 121 10.26 -7.85 -0.09
C GLN A 121 9.56 -6.67 0.57
N LEU A 122 8.23 -6.69 0.62
CA LEU A 122 7.46 -5.64 1.27
C LEU A 122 7.68 -5.64 2.77
N GLN A 123 7.72 -6.81 3.40
CA GLN A 123 8.04 -6.96 4.81
C GLN A 123 9.44 -6.43 5.13
N GLU A 124 10.47 -6.85 4.41
CA GLU A 124 11.83 -6.35 4.58
C GLU A 124 11.86 -4.83 4.43
N THR A 125 11.15 -4.27 3.44
CA THR A 125 11.04 -2.84 3.26
C THR A 125 10.40 -2.18 4.48
N ILE A 126 9.29 -2.69 4.99
CA ILE A 126 8.61 -2.13 6.17
C ILE A 126 9.50 -2.25 7.40
N TYR A 127 10.16 -3.38 7.63
CA TYR A 127 11.08 -3.56 8.76
C TYR A 127 12.31 -2.65 8.72
N GLN A 128 12.82 -2.31 7.52
CA GLN A 128 13.94 -1.38 7.40
C GLN A 128 13.62 0.04 7.89
N PHE A 129 12.34 0.40 7.95
CA PHE A 129 11.87 1.65 8.54
C PHE A 129 11.66 1.57 10.06
N GLU A 130 11.78 0.38 10.66
CA GLU A 130 11.53 0.22 12.09
C GLU A 130 12.68 0.80 12.91
N HIS A 131 12.47 1.98 13.48
CA HIS A 131 13.41 2.62 14.40
C HIS A 131 13.25 2.16 15.85
N LYS A 132 12.14 1.48 16.18
CA LYS A 132 11.86 0.90 17.50
C LYS A 132 11.29 -0.49 17.33
N THR A 133 11.93 -1.49 17.94
CA THR A 133 11.47 -2.88 17.95
C THR A 133 10.06 -2.99 18.54
N GLY A 134 9.18 -3.75 17.86
CA GLY A 134 7.81 -4.02 18.31
C GLY A 134 6.74 -3.08 17.74
N VAL A 135 7.10 -2.19 16.82
CA VAL A 135 6.12 -1.38 16.07
C VAL A 135 5.44 -2.19 14.98
N VAL A 136 6.17 -3.12 14.37
CA VAL A 136 5.72 -3.98 13.28
C VAL A 136 5.61 -5.42 13.74
N GLU A 137 4.52 -6.08 13.45
CA GLU A 137 4.33 -7.50 13.71
C GLU A 137 3.83 -8.23 12.46
N LYS A 138 4.53 -9.33 12.12
CA LYS A 138 4.14 -10.24 11.06
C LYS A 138 3.28 -11.36 11.60
N ILE A 139 2.16 -11.62 10.94
CA ILE A 139 1.28 -12.72 11.29
C ILE A 139 1.66 -13.97 10.49
N ASP A 140 2.52 -14.78 11.09
CA ASP A 140 3.02 -16.01 10.46
C ASP A 140 2.20 -17.24 10.82
N LYS A 141 1.71 -17.31 12.06
CA LYS A 141 1.14 -18.52 12.63
C LYS A 141 -0.35 -18.70 12.27
N ASP A 142 -1.21 -17.99 12.96
CA ASP A 142 -2.65 -18.19 12.85
C ASP A 142 -3.47 -16.91 13.12
N SER A 143 -4.79 -17.07 13.07
CA SER A 143 -5.73 -15.98 13.37
C SER A 143 -5.73 -15.57 14.84
N ASN A 144 -5.20 -16.38 15.78
CA ASN A 144 -5.13 -16.04 17.20
C ASN A 144 -3.98 -15.07 17.45
N GLN A 145 -2.82 -15.27 16.80
CA GLN A 145 -1.73 -14.30 16.81
C GLN A 145 -2.23 -12.93 16.36
N LEU A 146 -2.98 -12.90 15.26
CA LEU A 146 -3.55 -11.67 14.73
C LEU A 146 -4.52 -11.01 15.71
N ALA A 147 -5.38 -11.79 16.37
CA ALA A 147 -6.28 -11.26 17.39
C ALA A 147 -5.52 -10.68 18.58
N GLN A 148 -4.42 -11.32 19.00
CA GLN A 148 -3.56 -10.82 20.05
C GLN A 148 -2.90 -9.51 19.66
N SER A 149 -2.33 -9.41 18.45
CA SER A 149 -1.70 -8.19 17.93
C SER A 149 -2.68 -7.02 17.86
N LEU A 150 -3.91 -7.27 17.41
CA LEU A 150 -4.98 -6.27 17.39
C LEU A 150 -5.37 -5.83 18.81
N THR A 151 -5.39 -6.75 19.77
CA THR A 151 -5.76 -6.48 21.16
C THR A 151 -4.63 -5.76 21.90
N SER A 152 -3.37 -6.16 21.67
CA SER A 152 -2.18 -5.55 22.29
C SER A 152 -1.89 -4.12 21.79
N GLY A 153 -2.52 -3.73 20.65
CA GLY A 153 -2.35 -2.39 20.09
C GLY A 153 -1.06 -2.25 19.27
N THR A 154 -0.64 -3.32 18.59
CA THR A 154 0.46 -3.26 17.63
C THR A 154 0.16 -2.23 16.54
N ASN A 155 1.11 -1.33 16.28
CA ASN A 155 0.87 -0.20 15.40
C ASN A 155 0.76 -0.61 13.93
N ILE A 156 1.59 -1.55 13.45
CA ILE A 156 1.59 -2.03 12.07
C ILE A 156 1.58 -3.56 12.08
N ILE A 157 0.61 -4.14 11.40
CA ILE A 157 0.42 -5.57 11.28
C ILE A 157 0.54 -5.95 9.81
N ILE A 158 1.41 -6.91 9.48
CA ILE A 158 1.55 -7.43 8.13
C ILE A 158 0.91 -8.81 8.05
N THR A 159 0.00 -8.99 7.11
CA THR A 159 -0.75 -10.25 6.96
C THR A 159 -1.06 -10.54 5.50
N THR A 160 -1.43 -11.77 5.21
CA THR A 160 -1.92 -12.16 3.88
C THR A 160 -3.44 -11.98 3.78
N LEU A 161 -3.93 -11.84 2.55
CA LEU A 161 -5.36 -11.68 2.29
C LEU A 161 -6.20 -12.85 2.85
N GLN A 162 -5.67 -14.08 2.82
CA GLN A 162 -6.31 -15.28 3.36
C GLN A 162 -6.56 -15.16 4.88
N LYS A 163 -5.60 -14.65 5.63
CA LYS A 163 -5.74 -14.47 7.08
C LYS A 163 -6.62 -13.27 7.42
N PHE A 164 -6.67 -12.28 6.55
CA PHE A 164 -7.45 -11.05 6.76
C PHE A 164 -8.95 -11.29 6.87
N GLY A 165 -9.53 -12.26 6.14
CA GLY A 165 -10.92 -12.65 6.27
C GLY A 165 -11.34 -12.96 7.71
N PHE A 166 -10.47 -13.68 8.44
CA PHE A 166 -10.68 -13.99 9.86
C PHE A 166 -10.49 -12.78 10.78
N VAL A 167 -9.70 -11.79 10.36
CA VAL A 167 -9.45 -10.55 11.12
C VAL A 167 -10.68 -9.68 11.18
N LEU A 168 -11.37 -9.53 10.06
CA LEU A 168 -12.52 -8.63 9.98
C LEU A 168 -13.63 -8.99 10.96
N ASP A 169 -13.85 -10.28 11.22
CA ASP A 169 -14.84 -10.71 12.22
C ASP A 169 -14.40 -10.35 13.65
N LYS A 170 -13.09 -10.38 13.91
CA LYS A 170 -12.53 -9.99 15.21
C LYS A 170 -12.46 -8.48 15.38
N VAL A 171 -12.16 -7.72 14.31
CA VAL A 171 -12.19 -6.24 14.31
C VAL A 171 -13.60 -5.71 14.55
N LYS A 172 -14.63 -6.42 14.06
CA LYS A 172 -16.04 -6.09 14.39
C LYS A 172 -16.34 -6.16 15.87
N GLY A 173 -15.68 -7.05 16.59
CA GLY A 173 -15.76 -7.16 18.06
C GLY A 173 -14.99 -6.09 18.82
N LEU A 174 -14.26 -5.19 18.12
CA LEU A 174 -13.53 -4.06 18.69
C LEU A 174 -14.10 -2.72 18.19
N PRO A 175 -15.38 -2.41 18.46
CA PRO A 175 -16.11 -1.29 17.85
C PRO A 175 -15.54 0.10 18.17
N ALA A 176 -14.70 0.21 19.19
CA ALA A 176 -14.09 1.48 19.60
C ALA A 176 -12.76 1.78 18.92
N ARG A 177 -12.27 0.93 18.00
CA ARG A 177 -10.95 1.08 17.36
C ARG A 177 -11.07 1.31 15.85
N ASN A 178 -10.24 2.21 15.34
CA ASN A 178 -10.16 2.54 13.92
C ASN A 178 -8.91 1.89 13.30
N TYR A 179 -9.05 1.32 12.10
CA TYR A 179 -7.94 0.71 11.41
C TYR A 179 -7.80 1.25 10.00
N ALA A 180 -6.54 1.46 9.59
CA ALA A 180 -6.17 1.67 8.19
C ALA A 180 -5.76 0.32 7.58
N VAL A 181 -6.32 -0.04 6.45
CA VAL A 181 -6.03 -1.29 5.73
C VAL A 181 -5.36 -0.94 4.41
N ILE A 182 -4.08 -1.25 4.27
CA ILE A 182 -3.31 -1.04 3.04
C ILE A 182 -3.29 -2.36 2.27
N VAL A 183 -3.72 -2.33 1.02
CA VAL A 183 -3.78 -3.52 0.15
C VAL A 183 -2.80 -3.33 -1.00
N ASP A 184 -1.80 -4.22 -1.12
CA ASP A 184 -0.88 -4.25 -2.24
C ASP A 184 -1.41 -5.17 -3.34
N GLU A 185 -1.23 -4.74 -4.60
CA GLU A 185 -1.66 -5.45 -5.81
C GLU A 185 -3.14 -5.90 -5.76
N ALA A 186 -4.03 -4.94 -5.50
CA ALA A 186 -5.48 -5.15 -5.41
C ALA A 186 -6.12 -5.84 -6.64
N HIS A 187 -5.34 -6.14 -7.69
CA HIS A 187 -5.81 -6.72 -8.96
C HIS A 187 -5.27 -8.13 -9.24
N SER A 188 -4.49 -8.75 -8.35
CA SER A 188 -3.78 -9.97 -8.70
C SER A 188 -4.72 -11.16 -8.96
N SER A 189 -4.61 -11.70 -10.15
CA SER A 189 -5.50 -12.71 -10.74
C SER A 189 -4.82 -14.08 -10.95
N GLN A 190 -3.66 -14.36 -10.36
CA GLN A 190 -2.93 -15.61 -10.63
C GLN A 190 -2.65 -16.43 -9.37
N GLY A 191 -3.57 -17.34 -9.07
CA GLY A 191 -3.37 -18.35 -8.05
C GLY A 191 -4.58 -19.24 -7.89
N GLY A 192 -4.78 -20.20 -8.81
CA GLY A 192 -5.97 -21.03 -8.83
C GLY A 192 -6.31 -21.75 -7.51
N GLU A 193 -5.32 -22.20 -6.73
CA GLU A 193 -5.57 -22.86 -5.43
C GLU A 193 -5.78 -21.82 -4.31
N MET A 194 -4.99 -20.76 -4.24
CA MET A 194 -5.11 -19.73 -3.20
C MET A 194 -6.36 -18.86 -3.35
N ALA A 195 -6.76 -18.60 -4.60
CA ALA A 195 -8.03 -17.93 -4.87
C ALA A 195 -9.23 -18.80 -4.44
N GLY A 196 -9.15 -20.12 -4.59
CA GLY A 196 -10.18 -21.07 -4.15
C GLY A 196 -10.35 -21.09 -2.63
N ASP A 197 -9.26 -21.02 -1.86
CA ASP A 197 -9.32 -21.02 -0.39
C ASP A 197 -9.86 -19.69 0.16
N LEU A 198 -9.47 -18.57 -0.46
CA LEU A 198 -10.01 -17.27 -0.13
C LEU A 198 -11.51 -17.17 -0.47
N LYS A 199 -11.91 -17.67 -1.65
CA LYS A 199 -13.30 -17.71 -2.08
C LYS A 199 -14.14 -18.54 -1.10
N ARG A 200 -13.65 -19.71 -0.65
CA ARG A 200 -14.32 -20.53 0.37
C ARG A 200 -14.44 -19.81 1.71
N ALA A 201 -13.37 -19.12 2.15
CA ALA A 201 -13.39 -18.37 3.40
C ALA A 201 -14.32 -17.15 3.35
N LEU A 202 -14.50 -16.55 2.17
CA LEU A 202 -15.32 -15.35 1.95
C LEU A 202 -16.71 -15.66 1.38
N MET A 203 -17.07 -16.95 1.16
CA MET A 203 -18.30 -17.38 0.48
C MET A 203 -18.49 -16.76 -0.92
N VAL A 204 -17.40 -16.59 -1.68
CA VAL A 204 -17.43 -16.02 -3.04
C VAL A 204 -17.63 -17.17 -4.05
N PRO A 205 -18.42 -16.99 -5.13
CA PRO A 205 -18.56 -17.97 -6.20
C PRO A 205 -17.21 -18.35 -6.84
N ASP A 206 -17.09 -19.57 -7.32
CA ASP A 206 -15.82 -20.20 -7.74
C ASP A 206 -15.15 -19.56 -8.97
N ASP A 207 -15.86 -18.67 -9.68
CA ASP A 207 -15.41 -17.93 -10.87
C ASP A 207 -14.94 -16.47 -10.59
N GLY A 208 -15.01 -16.02 -9.33
CA GLY A 208 -14.61 -14.66 -8.92
C GLY A 208 -13.10 -14.51 -8.64
N GLU A 209 -12.55 -13.31 -8.79
CA GLU A 209 -11.17 -12.97 -8.46
C GLU A 209 -11.02 -12.57 -6.97
N VAL A 210 -9.80 -12.54 -6.45
CA VAL A 210 -9.49 -12.14 -5.05
C VAL A 210 -10.01 -10.72 -4.74
N GLU A 211 -9.91 -9.82 -5.72
CA GLU A 211 -10.46 -8.48 -5.64
C GLU A 211 -12.00 -8.49 -5.53
N ASP A 212 -12.66 -9.37 -6.27
CA ASP A 212 -14.11 -9.56 -6.15
C ASP A 212 -14.47 -10.09 -4.76
N GLY A 213 -13.65 -10.96 -4.17
CA GLY A 213 -13.82 -11.45 -2.80
C GLY A 213 -13.76 -10.34 -1.74
N LEU A 214 -12.75 -9.47 -1.83
CA LEU A 214 -12.64 -8.32 -0.92
C LEU A 214 -13.83 -7.36 -1.10
N ARG A 215 -14.23 -7.10 -2.33
CA ARG A 215 -15.38 -6.25 -2.67
C ARG A 215 -16.71 -6.84 -2.19
N GLU A 216 -16.94 -8.13 -2.43
CA GLU A 216 -18.15 -8.83 -1.97
C GLU A 216 -18.23 -8.81 -0.44
N MET A 217 -17.10 -9.03 0.23
CA MET A 217 -17.00 -8.92 1.67
C MET A 217 -17.31 -7.50 2.16
N MET A 218 -16.82 -6.46 1.49
CA MET A 218 -17.14 -5.06 1.81
C MET A 218 -18.62 -4.77 1.57
N LYS A 219 -19.21 -5.27 0.47
CA LYS A 219 -20.66 -5.13 0.18
C LYS A 219 -21.52 -5.87 1.19
N ALA A 220 -21.23 -7.14 1.48
CA ALA A 220 -22.00 -7.96 2.40
C ALA A 220 -22.02 -7.40 3.83
N ARG A 221 -20.95 -6.71 4.23
CA ARG A 221 -20.79 -6.14 5.57
C ARG A 221 -21.26 -4.69 5.68
N GLY A 222 -21.53 -4.04 4.55
CA GLY A 222 -21.90 -2.62 4.48
C GLY A 222 -20.72 -1.67 4.83
N PRO A 223 -20.97 -0.34 4.84
CA PRO A 223 -19.96 0.66 5.15
C PRO A 223 -19.39 0.47 6.56
N GLN A 224 -18.11 0.20 6.66
CA GLN A 224 -17.39 0.06 7.93
C GLN A 224 -16.80 1.42 8.31
N LYS A 225 -17.47 2.17 9.16
CA LYS A 225 -17.02 3.52 9.58
C LYS A 225 -15.68 3.54 10.32
N ASN A 226 -15.23 2.39 10.83
CA ASN A 226 -13.97 2.23 11.54
C ASN A 226 -12.83 1.65 10.69
N LEU A 227 -13.06 1.41 9.39
CA LEU A 227 -12.05 0.90 8.47
C LEU A 227 -11.88 1.85 7.29
N SER A 228 -10.63 2.23 7.01
CA SER A 228 -10.24 2.93 5.78
C SER A 228 -9.36 2.04 4.94
N PHE A 229 -9.69 1.86 3.66
CA PHE A 229 -8.90 1.05 2.73
C PHE A 229 -8.04 1.94 1.84
N PHE A 230 -6.77 1.56 1.69
CA PHE A 230 -5.77 2.18 0.82
C PHE A 230 -5.31 1.13 -0.18
N ALA A 231 -5.95 1.07 -1.34
CA ALA A 231 -5.71 0.05 -2.37
C ALA A 231 -4.67 0.53 -3.38
N PHE A 232 -3.51 -0.14 -3.42
CA PHE A 232 -2.46 0.09 -4.42
C PHE A 232 -2.61 -0.88 -5.57
N THR A 233 -2.54 -0.38 -6.81
CA THR A 233 -2.59 -1.21 -8.02
C THR A 233 -1.94 -0.50 -9.20
N ALA A 234 -1.42 -1.27 -10.16
CA ALA A 234 -0.93 -0.72 -11.44
C ALA A 234 -2.06 -0.58 -12.47
N THR A 235 -3.02 -1.50 -12.46
CA THR A 235 -4.05 -1.66 -13.49
C THR A 235 -5.42 -1.91 -12.84
N PRO A 236 -6.08 -0.85 -12.31
CA PRO A 236 -7.39 -1.01 -11.70
C PRO A 236 -8.43 -1.45 -12.75
N LYS A 237 -9.26 -2.43 -12.39
CA LYS A 237 -10.44 -2.78 -13.15
C LYS A 237 -11.58 -1.80 -12.87
N ALA A 238 -12.61 -1.78 -13.72
CA ALA A 238 -13.77 -0.91 -13.50
C ALA A 238 -14.39 -1.09 -12.11
N LYS A 239 -14.49 -2.34 -11.66
CA LYS A 239 -15.01 -2.70 -10.34
C LYS A 239 -14.14 -2.20 -9.18
N THR A 240 -12.80 -2.15 -9.36
CA THR A 240 -11.85 -1.58 -8.36
C THR A 240 -12.05 -0.08 -8.23
N LEU A 241 -12.21 0.59 -9.37
CA LEU A 241 -12.53 2.01 -9.42
C LEU A 241 -13.86 2.32 -8.71
N GLU A 242 -14.88 1.49 -8.89
CA GLU A 242 -16.15 1.65 -8.19
C GLU A 242 -16.05 1.46 -6.66
N ALA A 243 -15.22 0.50 -6.22
CA ALA A 243 -15.10 0.16 -4.79
C ALA A 243 -14.20 1.11 -4.00
N PHE A 244 -13.09 1.55 -4.60
CA PHE A 244 -12.04 2.30 -3.92
C PHE A 244 -11.79 3.69 -4.50
N GLY A 245 -12.29 3.96 -5.72
CA GLY A 245 -12.15 5.27 -6.37
C GLY A 245 -13.07 6.32 -5.76
N GLN A 246 -12.77 7.56 -6.05
CA GLN A 246 -13.61 8.70 -5.71
C GLN A 246 -14.30 9.25 -6.96
N LYS A 247 -15.40 9.98 -6.77
CA LYS A 247 -16.11 10.61 -7.90
C LYS A 247 -15.26 11.75 -8.47
N GLY A 248 -14.90 11.60 -9.75
CA GLY A 248 -14.25 12.65 -10.53
C GLY A 248 -15.21 13.79 -10.91
N PRO A 249 -14.69 14.83 -11.58
CA PRO A 249 -15.49 15.99 -12.02
C PRO A 249 -16.61 15.62 -12.99
N ASP A 250 -16.44 14.56 -13.78
CA ASP A 250 -17.43 14.03 -14.72
C ASP A 250 -18.40 13.00 -14.09
N GLY A 251 -18.29 12.78 -12.76
CA GLY A 251 -19.10 11.82 -12.01
C GLY A 251 -18.64 10.38 -12.11
N LYS A 252 -17.60 10.09 -12.91
CA LYS A 252 -17.01 8.74 -13.01
C LYS A 252 -16.04 8.47 -11.86
N PRO A 253 -15.87 7.20 -11.47
CA PRO A 253 -14.91 6.83 -10.46
C PRO A 253 -13.47 7.01 -10.98
N GLU A 254 -12.66 7.73 -10.22
CA GLU A 254 -11.24 8.01 -10.49
C GLU A 254 -10.36 7.60 -9.30
N PRO A 255 -9.07 7.27 -9.54
CA PRO A 255 -8.14 7.04 -8.44
C PRO A 255 -7.90 8.35 -7.65
N PHE A 256 -7.67 8.22 -6.35
CA PHE A 256 -7.27 9.34 -5.50
C PHE A 256 -5.92 9.92 -5.94
N HIS A 257 -4.99 9.04 -6.32
CA HIS A 257 -3.69 9.43 -6.84
C HIS A 257 -3.30 8.57 -8.03
N LEU A 258 -2.89 9.21 -9.13
CA LEU A 258 -2.50 8.57 -10.38
C LEU A 258 -1.03 8.85 -10.71
N TYR A 259 -0.25 7.78 -10.90
CA TYR A 259 1.06 7.80 -11.56
C TYR A 259 1.04 6.75 -12.67
N SER A 260 0.72 7.19 -13.88
CA SER A 260 0.45 6.30 -15.01
C SER A 260 1.73 5.64 -15.56
N MET A 261 1.56 4.52 -16.25
CA MET A 261 2.65 3.86 -16.99
C MET A 261 3.28 4.81 -18.04
N ARG A 262 2.44 5.57 -18.75
CA ARG A 262 2.92 6.56 -19.72
C ARG A 262 3.86 7.58 -19.07
N GLN A 263 3.45 8.14 -17.94
CA GLN A 263 4.26 9.08 -17.21
C GLN A 263 5.58 8.46 -16.72
N ALA A 264 5.53 7.23 -16.22
CA ALA A 264 6.73 6.51 -15.76
C ALA A 264 7.72 6.23 -16.90
N ILE A 265 7.21 5.99 -18.13
CA ILE A 265 8.04 5.85 -19.35
C ILE A 265 8.64 7.21 -19.75
N GLU A 266 7.82 8.26 -19.83
CA GLU A 266 8.26 9.62 -20.17
C GLU A 266 9.32 10.15 -19.21
N GLU A 267 9.27 9.76 -17.93
CA GLU A 267 10.24 10.10 -16.90
C GLU A 267 11.43 9.13 -16.82
N GLY A 268 11.47 8.10 -17.65
CA GLY A 268 12.59 7.14 -17.74
C GLY A 268 12.68 6.18 -16.54
N PHE A 269 11.62 5.99 -15.75
CA PHE A 269 11.61 5.03 -14.63
C PHE A 269 11.37 3.59 -15.07
N ILE A 270 10.65 3.40 -16.17
CA ILE A 270 10.44 2.10 -16.80
C ILE A 270 10.74 2.20 -18.29
N HIS A 271 11.17 1.10 -18.87
CA HIS A 271 11.40 1.02 -20.32
C HIS A 271 10.05 1.05 -21.05
N ASP A 272 10.02 1.70 -22.22
CA ASP A 272 8.89 1.62 -23.11
C ASP A 272 8.77 0.18 -23.64
N VAL A 273 7.71 -0.49 -23.23
CA VAL A 273 7.43 -1.89 -23.63
C VAL A 273 7.18 -2.04 -25.12
N LEU A 274 6.73 -0.98 -25.82
CA LEU A 274 6.49 -1.01 -27.26
C LEU A 274 7.80 -0.91 -28.07
N ILE A 275 8.82 -0.27 -27.53
CA ILE A 275 10.13 -0.14 -28.16
C ILE A 275 11.03 -1.34 -27.81
N ASN A 276 10.88 -1.89 -26.60
CA ASN A 276 11.73 -2.97 -26.08
C ASN A 276 11.08 -4.36 -26.17
N TYR A 277 10.08 -4.51 -27.04
CA TYR A 277 9.36 -5.75 -27.24
C TYR A 277 10.04 -6.59 -28.33
N THR A 278 10.26 -7.89 -28.05
CA THR A 278 10.77 -8.86 -29.01
C THR A 278 9.72 -9.93 -29.30
N THR A 279 9.32 -10.08 -30.57
CA THR A 279 8.45 -11.19 -30.99
C THR A 279 9.27 -12.47 -31.09
N TYR A 280 8.88 -13.52 -30.36
CA TYR A 280 9.37 -14.87 -30.62
C TYR A 280 8.57 -15.46 -31.77
N GLN A 281 9.20 -15.67 -32.93
CA GLN A 281 8.66 -16.57 -33.95
C GLN A 281 8.90 -18.00 -33.49
N SER A 282 7.83 -18.75 -33.25
CA SER A 282 7.95 -20.19 -33.05
C SER A 282 8.29 -20.82 -34.39
N PHE A 283 9.52 -21.31 -34.55
CA PHE A 283 9.86 -22.21 -35.63
C PHE A 283 9.40 -23.61 -35.21
N TYR A 284 8.41 -24.14 -35.91
CA TYR A 284 8.04 -25.55 -35.90
C TYR A 284 8.75 -26.27 -37.04
#